data_9f34177ea70e956cf31c4eb4859b66b6
#
_entry.id   9f34177ea70e956cf31c4eb4859b66b6
#
_cell.length_a   1.000
_cell.length_b   1.000
_cell.length_c   1.000
_cell.angle_alpha   90.00
_cell.angle_beta   90.00
_cell.angle_gamma   90.00
#
_symmetry.space_group_name_H-M   'P 1'
#
loop_
_entity.id
_entity.type
_entity.pdbx_description
1 polymer ?
#
loop_
_entity_poly.entity_id
_entity_poly.type
_entity_poly.pdbx_seq_one_letter_code
_entity_poly.pdbx_strand_id
1 'polypeptide(L)'
;AKLLRGLVMGLGKYKLGELIQIHDERNVELAYGLNDVKGISIQKEFIETKADMSGVSLKPYILVKPGCFAYVTVTSRNGEKITIAHNNTNNTYIISSSYIVFRVKRTDLLLPDYLFMYFKRSEFDRYARYNSWGSARETFSWEEMCDIDIELPDIAIQQKYVDIYNAMLENQRCYESALEDLKLVCDAYIEELSKDYQSVTIGQFIFQRDLRNDGSLG
;
A
#
# COMPACT_ATOMS: atom_id res chain seq x y z
N ALA A 1 -26.95 -13.48 19.46
CA ALA A 1 -26.14 -13.39 20.70
C ALA A 1 -25.27 -14.63 20.96
N LYS A 2 -25.68 -15.85 20.54
CA LYS A 2 -24.87 -17.08 20.67
C LYS A 2 -23.77 -17.21 19.64
N LEU A 3 -23.93 -16.65 18.43
CA LEU A 3 -22.88 -16.66 17.37
C LEU A 3 -21.67 -15.75 17.69
N LEU A 4 -21.88 -14.66 18.42
CA LEU A 4 -20.80 -13.74 18.82
C LEU A 4 -19.99 -14.24 20.03
N ARG A 5 -20.53 -15.13 20.86
CA ARG A 5 -19.80 -15.73 21.99
C ARG A 5 -18.82 -16.83 21.59
N GLY A 6 -18.96 -17.43 20.40
CA GLY A 6 -18.03 -18.44 19.87
C GLY A 6 -16.79 -17.84 19.23
N LEU A 7 -16.72 -16.52 19.00
CA LEU A 7 -15.57 -15.82 18.38
C LEU A 7 -14.57 -15.24 19.40
N VAL A 8 -14.83 -15.36 20.70
CA VAL A 8 -13.86 -14.97 21.76
C VAL A 8 -13.07 -16.20 22.18
N MET A 9 -12.47 -16.92 21.24
CA MET A 9 -11.45 -17.91 21.55
C MET A 9 -10.10 -17.19 21.49
N GLY A 10 -9.50 -17.08 22.68
CA GLY A 10 -8.15 -16.69 23.03
C GLY A 10 -7.31 -15.97 21.99
N LEU A 11 -7.35 -14.62 21.96
CA LEU A 11 -6.34 -13.87 21.24
C LEU A 11 -4.98 -14.08 21.94
N GLY A 12 -4.00 -14.60 21.22
CA GLY A 12 -2.61 -14.64 21.70
C GLY A 12 -2.02 -13.23 21.67
N LYS A 13 -1.38 -12.83 22.76
CA LYS A 13 -0.69 -11.52 22.87
C LYS A 13 0.79 -11.72 22.65
N TYR A 14 1.36 -10.92 21.76
CA TYR A 14 2.78 -11.03 21.39
C TYR A 14 3.37 -9.64 21.18
N LYS A 15 4.69 -9.52 21.38
CA LYS A 15 5.46 -8.43 20.78
C LYS A 15 5.75 -8.80 19.32
N LEU A 16 5.59 -7.84 18.39
CA LEU A 16 5.81 -8.10 16.98
C LEU A 16 7.23 -8.62 16.69
N GLY A 17 8.23 -8.12 17.43
CA GLY A 17 9.62 -8.59 17.35
C GLY A 17 9.82 -10.07 17.68
N GLU A 18 8.88 -10.70 18.41
CA GLU A 18 8.90 -12.15 18.64
C GLU A 18 8.51 -12.97 17.39
N LEU A 19 7.83 -12.31 16.45
CA LEU A 19 7.21 -12.94 15.27
C LEU A 19 7.93 -12.62 13.97
N ILE A 20 8.69 -11.52 13.90
CA ILE A 20 9.38 -11.04 12.71
C ILE A 20 10.90 -11.04 12.90
N GLN A 21 11.62 -10.97 11.78
CA GLN A 21 13.09 -10.84 11.78
C GLN A 21 13.56 -10.06 10.55
N ILE A 22 14.67 -9.34 10.70
CA ILE A 22 15.35 -8.67 9.58
C ILE A 22 15.82 -9.70 8.55
N HIS A 23 15.77 -9.31 7.28
CA HIS A 23 16.32 -10.02 6.14
C HIS A 23 17.28 -9.09 5.41
N ASP A 24 18.60 -9.31 5.56
CA ASP A 24 19.67 -8.46 4.99
C ASP A 24 20.50 -9.23 3.93
N GLU A 25 19.84 -10.01 3.10
CA GLU A 25 20.50 -10.66 1.96
C GLU A 25 20.67 -9.65 0.82
N ARG A 26 21.89 -9.51 0.32
CA ARG A 26 22.24 -8.48 -0.67
C ARG A 26 22.50 -9.08 -2.04
N ASN A 27 22.35 -8.26 -3.07
CA ASN A 27 22.57 -8.61 -4.47
C ASN A 27 24.07 -8.66 -4.84
N VAL A 28 24.89 -9.29 -4.01
CA VAL A 28 26.36 -9.29 -4.14
C VAL A 28 26.82 -9.87 -5.49
N GLU A 29 26.15 -10.92 -5.93
CA GLU A 29 26.46 -11.62 -7.18
C GLU A 29 25.82 -10.95 -8.43
N LEU A 30 25.08 -9.85 -8.25
CA LEU A 30 24.36 -9.14 -9.31
C LEU A 30 23.40 -10.05 -10.11
N ALA A 31 22.78 -11.02 -9.42
CA ALA A 31 21.78 -11.90 -10.01
C ALA A 31 20.51 -11.13 -10.45
N TYR A 32 20.27 -9.96 -9.87
CA TYR A 32 19.12 -9.08 -10.15
C TYR A 32 19.60 -7.76 -10.76
N GLY A 33 18.89 -7.29 -11.79
CA GLY A 33 19.25 -6.12 -12.59
C GLY A 33 18.37 -4.89 -12.30
N LEU A 34 18.45 -3.89 -13.20
CA LEU A 34 17.71 -2.64 -13.07
C LEU A 34 16.19 -2.83 -13.08
N ASN A 35 15.68 -3.81 -13.82
CA ASN A 35 14.26 -4.08 -13.91
C ASN A 35 13.66 -4.62 -12.59
N ASP A 36 14.55 -5.16 -11.74
CA ASP A 36 14.15 -5.72 -10.44
C ASP A 36 14.20 -4.67 -9.33
N VAL A 37 14.73 -3.47 -9.62
CA VAL A 37 14.81 -2.36 -8.65
C VAL A 37 13.42 -1.79 -8.43
N LYS A 38 12.97 -1.81 -7.17
CA LYS A 38 11.67 -1.25 -6.78
C LYS A 38 11.82 -0.13 -5.75
N GLY A 39 10.86 0.80 -5.80
CA GLY A 39 10.56 1.72 -4.73
C GLY A 39 9.26 1.29 -4.03
N ILE A 40 8.86 2.05 -3.01
CA ILE A 40 7.58 1.84 -2.33
C ILE A 40 6.76 3.12 -2.39
N SER A 41 5.50 3.00 -2.78
CA SER A 41 4.55 4.10 -2.81
C SER A 41 3.92 4.37 -1.44
N ILE A 42 3.28 5.54 -1.30
CA ILE A 42 2.45 5.86 -0.12
C ILE A 42 1.19 5.00 -0.02
N GLN A 43 0.81 4.31 -1.11
CA GLN A 43 -0.26 3.30 -1.14
C GLN A 43 0.19 1.95 -0.57
N LYS A 44 1.46 1.86 -0.11
CA LYS A 44 2.06 0.65 0.46
C LYS A 44 2.24 -0.48 -0.57
N GLU A 45 2.65 -0.10 -1.78
CA GLU A 45 2.88 -1.02 -2.91
C GLU A 45 4.28 -0.84 -3.47
N PHE A 46 4.87 -1.94 -3.96
CA PHE A 46 6.10 -1.86 -4.74
C PHE A 46 5.80 -1.22 -6.10
N ILE A 47 6.61 -0.24 -6.47
CA ILE A 47 6.52 0.49 -7.74
C ILE A 47 7.88 0.50 -8.43
N GLU A 48 7.87 0.76 -9.74
CA GLU A 48 9.12 1.01 -10.45
C GLU A 48 9.88 2.19 -9.83
N THR A 49 11.20 2.06 -9.75
CA THR A 49 12.02 3.16 -9.22
C THR A 49 11.93 4.39 -10.13
N LYS A 50 11.79 5.56 -9.51
CA LYS A 50 11.84 6.85 -10.23
C LYS A 50 13.22 7.49 -10.17
N ALA A 51 14.17 6.86 -9.47
CA ALA A 51 15.52 7.36 -9.34
C ALA A 51 16.33 7.13 -10.62
N ASP A 52 17.20 8.08 -10.97
CA ASP A 52 18.21 7.84 -11.98
C ASP A 52 19.21 6.81 -11.45
N MET A 53 19.25 5.67 -12.13
CA MET A 53 20.09 4.53 -11.76
C MET A 53 21.42 4.50 -12.54
N SER A 54 21.72 5.53 -13.33
CA SER A 54 22.94 5.61 -14.12
C SER A 54 24.19 5.59 -13.22
N GLY A 55 25.04 4.59 -13.40
CA GLY A 55 26.28 4.44 -12.63
C GLY A 55 26.09 3.96 -11.18
N VAL A 56 24.87 3.63 -10.76
CA VAL A 56 24.61 3.13 -9.41
C VAL A 56 24.95 1.63 -9.31
N SER A 57 25.77 1.25 -8.30
CA SER A 57 26.04 -0.15 -8.04
C SER A 57 24.84 -0.83 -7.37
N LEU A 58 24.40 -1.95 -7.91
CA LEU A 58 23.30 -2.74 -7.36
C LEU A 58 23.76 -3.77 -6.31
N LYS A 59 25.07 -3.93 -6.06
CA LYS A 59 25.61 -4.88 -5.08
C LYS A 59 25.11 -4.65 -3.64
N PRO A 60 24.97 -3.39 -3.14
CA PRO A 60 24.49 -3.15 -1.79
C PRO A 60 22.97 -3.24 -1.62
N TYR A 61 22.24 -3.45 -2.74
CA TYR A 61 20.78 -3.56 -2.68
C TYR A 61 20.36 -4.84 -1.97
N ILE A 62 19.28 -4.74 -1.20
CA ILE A 62 18.76 -5.83 -0.39
C ILE A 62 17.70 -6.59 -1.21
N LEU A 63 17.71 -7.91 -1.13
CA LEU A 63 16.73 -8.77 -1.79
C LEU A 63 15.41 -8.76 -1.02
N VAL A 64 14.33 -8.49 -1.73
CA VAL A 64 12.96 -8.60 -1.22
C VAL A 64 12.31 -9.83 -1.83
N LYS A 65 12.55 -10.98 -1.21
CA LYS A 65 12.01 -12.27 -1.64
C LYS A 65 10.48 -12.35 -1.42
N PRO A 66 9.77 -13.28 -2.08
CA PRO A 66 8.38 -13.58 -1.78
C PRO A 66 8.13 -13.73 -0.27
N GLY A 67 7.07 -13.09 0.23
CA GLY A 67 6.72 -13.06 1.65
C GLY A 67 7.53 -12.07 2.51
N CYS A 68 8.51 -11.36 1.94
CA CYS A 68 9.24 -10.30 2.65
C CYS A 68 8.49 -8.96 2.59
N PHE A 69 8.75 -8.16 3.61
CA PHE A 69 8.32 -6.77 3.74
C PHE A 69 9.53 -5.86 3.56
N ALA A 70 9.26 -4.64 3.09
CA ALA A 70 10.25 -3.57 3.11
C ALA A 70 9.60 -2.27 3.57
N TYR A 71 10.31 -1.46 4.38
CA TYR A 71 9.80 -0.15 4.79
C TYR A 71 10.92 0.88 4.92
N VAL A 72 10.55 2.15 4.83
CA VAL A 72 11.44 3.29 5.08
C VAL A 72 11.27 3.73 6.52
N THR A 73 12.38 3.83 7.25
CA THR A 73 12.35 4.31 8.63
C THR A 73 11.98 5.79 8.74
N VAL A 74 12.39 6.62 7.75
CA VAL A 74 12.13 8.06 7.75
C VAL A 74 10.66 8.33 7.44
N THR A 75 9.91 8.86 8.40
CA THR A 75 8.48 9.15 8.30
C THR A 75 8.19 10.60 7.90
N SER A 76 9.07 11.54 8.22
CA SER A 76 8.86 12.99 8.01
C SER A 76 8.66 13.43 6.55
N ARG A 77 9.01 12.58 5.56
CA ARG A 77 8.86 12.89 4.12
C ARG A 77 7.53 12.44 3.51
N ASN A 78 6.82 11.55 4.17
CA ASN A 78 5.67 10.86 3.59
C ASN A 78 4.33 11.30 4.18
N GLY A 79 4.29 12.45 4.87
CA GLY A 79 3.11 12.98 5.52
C GLY A 79 2.66 12.09 6.68
N GLU A 80 1.38 11.65 6.63
CA GLU A 80 0.78 10.87 7.73
C GLU A 80 0.94 9.35 7.58
N LYS A 81 1.52 8.87 6.46
CA LYS A 81 1.59 7.45 6.13
C LYS A 81 3.02 6.92 6.19
N ILE A 82 3.20 5.79 6.86
CA ILE A 82 4.45 5.04 6.78
C ILE A 82 4.54 4.33 5.41
N THR A 83 5.72 4.40 4.80
CA THR A 83 6.00 3.71 3.53
C THR A 83 6.48 2.29 3.83
N ILE A 84 5.59 1.33 3.68
CA ILE A 84 5.82 -0.11 3.88
C ILE A 84 5.11 -0.89 2.79
N ALA A 85 5.72 -1.99 2.29
CA ALA A 85 5.09 -2.89 1.33
C ALA A 85 5.41 -4.35 1.63
N HIS A 86 4.56 -5.25 1.16
CA HIS A 86 4.71 -6.69 1.25
C HIS A 86 4.86 -7.28 -0.15
N ASN A 87 5.88 -8.11 -0.36
CA ASN A 87 6.04 -8.83 -1.61
C ASN A 87 5.20 -10.12 -1.59
N ASN A 88 3.97 -10.01 -2.07
CA ASN A 88 3.04 -11.12 -2.24
C ASN A 88 3.12 -11.78 -3.63
N THR A 89 4.16 -11.48 -4.41
CA THR A 89 4.40 -12.07 -5.73
C THR A 89 5.38 -13.22 -5.64
N ASN A 90 5.56 -13.93 -6.76
CA ASN A 90 6.57 -14.99 -6.88
C ASN A 90 7.95 -14.46 -7.32
N ASN A 91 8.06 -13.15 -7.58
CA ASN A 91 9.29 -12.52 -8.04
C ASN A 91 10.12 -12.00 -6.85
N THR A 92 11.43 -12.02 -6.98
CA THR A 92 12.32 -11.32 -6.05
C THR A 92 12.62 -9.94 -6.60
N TYR A 93 12.45 -8.92 -5.77
CA TYR A 93 12.83 -7.53 -6.05
C TYR A 93 14.12 -7.17 -5.34
N ILE A 94 14.76 -6.09 -5.75
CA ILE A 94 15.86 -5.48 -5.01
C ILE A 94 15.51 -4.04 -4.63
N ILE A 95 15.92 -3.64 -3.43
CA ILE A 95 15.62 -2.31 -2.89
C ILE A 95 16.87 -1.68 -2.27
N SER A 96 16.94 -0.36 -2.26
CA SER A 96 18.08 0.37 -1.70
C SER A 96 18.33 0.01 -0.24
N SER A 97 19.60 0.04 0.18
CA SER A 97 20.01 -0.20 1.57
C SER A 97 19.47 0.83 2.59
N SER A 98 18.78 1.88 2.13
CA SER A 98 18.05 2.81 3.00
C SER A 98 16.74 2.26 3.55
N TYR A 99 16.28 1.13 3.03
CA TYR A 99 15.11 0.41 3.50
C TYR A 99 15.50 -0.68 4.50
N ILE A 100 14.60 -0.99 5.42
CA ILE A 100 14.69 -2.22 6.23
C ILE A 100 13.81 -3.27 5.57
N VAL A 101 14.40 -4.43 5.27
CA VAL A 101 13.68 -5.60 4.77
C VAL A 101 13.56 -6.61 5.91
N PHE A 102 12.36 -7.17 6.08
CA PHE A 102 12.08 -8.15 7.13
C PHE A 102 11.06 -9.18 6.67
N ARG A 103 10.95 -10.26 7.43
CA ARG A 103 9.96 -11.32 7.17
C ARG A 103 9.37 -11.85 8.46
N VAL A 104 8.22 -12.49 8.36
CA VAL A 104 7.66 -13.28 9.46
C VAL A 104 8.53 -14.54 9.65
N LYS A 105 8.99 -14.77 10.90
CA LYS A 105 9.76 -15.97 11.28
C LYS A 105 8.88 -17.05 11.92
N ARG A 106 7.71 -16.66 12.46
CA ARG A 106 6.75 -17.56 13.12
C ARG A 106 5.47 -17.66 12.28
N THR A 107 5.59 -18.28 11.11
CA THR A 107 4.46 -18.51 10.18
C THR A 107 3.39 -19.46 10.73
N ASP A 108 3.73 -20.18 11.80
CA ASP A 108 2.80 -20.98 12.58
C ASP A 108 1.85 -20.13 13.46
N LEU A 109 2.19 -18.88 13.76
CA LEU A 109 1.40 -17.95 14.58
C LEU A 109 0.88 -16.73 13.80
N LEU A 110 1.57 -16.33 12.74
CA LEU A 110 1.25 -15.09 12.00
C LEU A 110 1.43 -15.30 10.51
N LEU A 111 0.36 -15.10 9.74
CA LEU A 111 0.42 -15.07 8.27
C LEU A 111 0.98 -13.72 7.79
N PRO A 112 1.91 -13.69 6.81
CA PRO A 112 2.42 -12.46 6.23
C PRO A 112 1.31 -11.56 5.67
N ASP A 113 0.35 -12.10 4.93
CA ASP A 113 -0.76 -11.33 4.37
C ASP A 113 -1.65 -10.72 5.46
N TYR A 114 -1.89 -11.46 6.56
CA TYR A 114 -2.63 -10.94 7.70
C TYR A 114 -1.88 -9.78 8.39
N LEU A 115 -0.56 -9.90 8.55
CA LEU A 115 0.29 -8.81 9.05
C LEU A 115 0.23 -7.59 8.12
N PHE A 116 0.22 -7.81 6.80
CA PHE A 116 0.12 -6.71 5.87
C PHE A 116 -1.23 -5.98 5.96
N MET A 117 -2.33 -6.70 6.19
CA MET A 117 -3.62 -6.07 6.47
C MET A 117 -3.56 -5.18 7.71
N TYR A 118 -2.85 -5.61 8.77
CA TYR A 118 -2.62 -4.79 9.96
C TYR A 118 -1.87 -3.50 9.59
N PHE A 119 -0.81 -3.58 8.78
CA PHE A 119 -0.03 -2.41 8.36
C PHE A 119 -0.79 -1.47 7.41
N LYS A 120 -1.78 -1.96 6.68
CA LYS A 120 -2.63 -1.11 5.81
C LYS A 120 -3.62 -0.22 6.57
N ARG A 121 -3.82 -0.44 7.85
CA ARG A 121 -4.77 0.33 8.66
C ARG A 121 -4.26 1.75 8.93
N SER A 122 -5.17 2.71 8.95
CA SER A 122 -4.86 4.09 9.33
C SER A 122 -4.40 4.22 10.79
N GLU A 123 -4.83 3.29 11.66
CA GLU A 123 -4.38 3.22 13.05
C GLU A 123 -2.89 2.94 13.13
N PHE A 124 -2.36 2.07 12.26
CA PHE A 124 -0.94 1.79 12.20
C PHE A 124 -0.14 3.00 11.71
N ASP A 125 -0.65 3.74 10.73
CA ASP A 125 -0.02 4.98 10.27
C ASP A 125 0.09 6.01 11.40
N ARG A 126 -0.98 6.20 12.19
CA ARG A 126 -0.97 7.07 13.36
C ARG A 126 -0.02 6.59 14.45
N TYR A 127 0.01 5.27 14.71
CA TYR A 127 0.94 4.67 15.66
C TYR A 127 2.39 4.91 15.25
N ALA A 128 2.74 4.59 14.00
CA ALA A 128 4.09 4.80 13.48
C ALA A 128 4.51 6.28 13.53
N ARG A 129 3.59 7.20 13.23
CA ARG A 129 3.83 8.62 13.33
C ARG A 129 4.08 9.08 14.77
N TYR A 130 3.26 8.62 15.70
CA TYR A 130 3.37 8.97 17.12
C TYR A 130 4.68 8.45 17.73
N ASN A 131 5.13 7.26 17.33
CA ASN A 131 6.37 6.63 17.79
C ASN A 131 7.56 6.91 16.86
N SER A 132 7.54 8.02 16.12
CA SER A 132 8.65 8.47 15.29
C SER A 132 9.40 9.60 16.00
N TRP A 133 10.73 9.47 16.12
CA TRP A 133 11.57 10.38 16.88
C TRP A 133 12.70 10.92 16.02
N GLY A 134 13.19 12.12 16.36
CA GLY A 134 14.33 12.77 15.72
C GLY A 134 14.13 14.25 15.49
N SER A 135 15.16 15.06 15.74
CA SER A 135 15.09 16.52 15.63
C SER A 135 15.12 17.05 14.19
N ALA A 136 15.87 16.39 13.29
CA ALA A 136 16.00 16.79 11.89
C ALA A 136 15.20 15.90 10.93
N ARG A 137 15.05 14.63 11.26
CA ARG A 137 14.27 13.63 10.52
C ARG A 137 13.63 12.67 11.51
N GLU A 138 12.33 12.70 11.56
CA GLU A 138 11.59 11.73 12.35
C GLU A 138 11.72 10.34 11.71
N THR A 139 12.04 9.34 12.55
CA THR A 139 12.21 7.95 12.11
C THR A 139 11.42 7.02 13.01
N PHE A 140 10.73 6.09 12.41
CA PHE A 140 10.14 4.93 13.05
C PHE A 140 11.14 3.78 12.96
N SER A 141 11.82 3.51 14.07
CA SER A 141 12.94 2.56 14.10
C SER A 141 12.48 1.11 14.02
N TRP A 142 13.44 0.20 13.82
CA TRP A 142 13.19 -1.23 13.89
C TRP A 142 12.80 -1.69 15.30
N GLU A 143 13.38 -1.08 16.31
CA GLU A 143 13.08 -1.33 17.71
C GLU A 143 11.63 -0.96 18.05
N GLU A 144 11.16 0.20 17.58
CA GLU A 144 9.75 0.60 17.70
C GLU A 144 8.80 -0.35 16.96
N MET A 145 9.21 -0.85 15.78
CA MET A 145 8.45 -1.88 15.05
C MET A 145 8.37 -3.17 15.86
N CYS A 146 9.46 -3.59 16.49
CA CYS A 146 9.51 -4.81 17.29
C CYS A 146 8.71 -4.69 18.60
N ASP A 147 8.58 -3.50 19.15
CA ASP A 147 7.87 -3.25 20.42
C ASP A 147 6.36 -3.13 20.30
N ILE A 148 5.81 -3.26 19.08
CA ILE A 148 4.36 -3.27 18.86
C ILE A 148 3.72 -4.45 19.59
N ASP A 149 2.72 -4.17 20.41
CA ASP A 149 1.83 -5.19 20.96
C ASP A 149 0.79 -5.59 19.90
N ILE A 150 0.72 -6.88 19.58
CA ILE A 150 -0.22 -7.42 18.62
C ILE A 150 -1.03 -8.56 19.23
N GLU A 151 -2.34 -8.53 19.00
CA GLU A 151 -3.25 -9.61 19.42
C GLU A 151 -3.64 -10.41 18.18
N LEU A 152 -3.35 -11.71 18.19
CA LEU A 152 -3.54 -12.59 17.05
C LEU A 152 -4.59 -13.66 17.33
N PRO A 153 -5.57 -13.83 16.44
CA PRO A 153 -6.41 -15.02 16.43
C PRO A 153 -5.65 -16.22 15.86
N ASP A 154 -6.22 -17.41 16.01
CA ASP A 154 -5.68 -18.62 15.41
C ASP A 154 -5.44 -18.47 13.90
N ILE A 155 -4.44 -19.16 13.37
CA ILE A 155 -4.03 -19.14 11.96
C ILE A 155 -5.21 -19.40 11.01
N ALA A 156 -6.09 -20.34 11.36
CA ALA A 156 -7.27 -20.64 10.53
C ALA A 156 -8.26 -19.46 10.45
N ILE A 157 -8.31 -18.61 11.48
CA ILE A 157 -9.10 -17.39 11.48
C ILE A 157 -8.39 -16.30 10.68
N GLN A 158 -7.08 -16.15 10.86
CA GLN A 158 -6.29 -15.22 10.05
C GLN A 158 -6.47 -15.49 8.56
N GLN A 159 -6.39 -16.77 8.14
CA GLN A 159 -6.58 -17.16 6.75
C GLN A 159 -7.96 -16.74 6.21
N LYS A 160 -9.03 -16.95 6.99
CA LYS A 160 -10.38 -16.50 6.59
C LYS A 160 -10.45 -14.98 6.35
N TYR A 161 -9.78 -14.18 7.19
CA TYR A 161 -9.72 -12.73 6.97
C TYR A 161 -8.93 -12.38 5.71
N VAL A 162 -7.80 -13.05 5.47
CA VAL A 162 -7.00 -12.87 4.25
C VAL A 162 -7.82 -13.23 3.01
N ASP A 163 -8.53 -14.35 3.03
CA ASP A 163 -9.36 -14.81 1.90
C ASP A 163 -10.48 -13.80 1.58
N ILE A 164 -11.17 -13.30 2.61
CA ILE A 164 -12.21 -12.27 2.46
C ILE A 164 -11.60 -10.97 1.90
N TYR A 165 -10.46 -10.53 2.45
CA TYR A 165 -9.79 -9.33 2.00
C TYR A 165 -9.36 -9.42 0.53
N ASN A 166 -8.77 -10.54 0.13
CA ASN A 166 -8.36 -10.77 -1.26
C ASN A 166 -9.57 -10.81 -2.20
N ALA A 167 -10.68 -11.46 -1.79
CA ALA A 167 -11.92 -11.46 -2.57
C ALA A 167 -12.50 -10.04 -2.75
N MET A 168 -12.42 -9.20 -1.72
CA MET A 168 -12.85 -7.79 -1.82
C MET A 168 -11.96 -6.97 -2.77
N LEU A 169 -10.64 -7.18 -2.73
CA LEU A 169 -9.70 -6.52 -3.64
C LEU A 169 -9.93 -6.95 -5.10
N GLU A 170 -10.18 -8.23 -5.33
CA GLU A 170 -10.47 -8.74 -6.67
C GLU A 170 -11.80 -8.17 -7.19
N ASN A 171 -12.81 -8.12 -6.35
CA ASN A 171 -14.09 -7.51 -6.70
C ASN A 171 -13.92 -6.01 -7.05
N GLN A 172 -13.14 -5.27 -6.28
CA GLN A 172 -12.81 -3.88 -6.59
C GLN A 172 -12.15 -3.74 -7.97
N ARG A 173 -11.15 -4.56 -8.28
CA ARG A 173 -10.46 -4.56 -9.58
C ARG A 173 -11.42 -4.85 -10.73
N CYS A 174 -12.33 -5.81 -10.55
CA CYS A 174 -13.37 -6.11 -11.56
C CYS A 174 -14.26 -4.90 -11.83
N TYR A 175 -14.67 -4.17 -10.79
CA TYR A 175 -15.48 -2.96 -10.97
C TYR A 175 -14.70 -1.82 -11.64
N GLU A 176 -13.44 -1.62 -11.25
CA GLU A 176 -12.57 -0.62 -11.86
C GLU A 176 -12.36 -0.89 -13.35
N SER A 177 -12.07 -2.14 -13.74
CA SER A 177 -11.96 -2.57 -15.14
C SER A 177 -13.26 -2.36 -15.91
N ALA A 178 -14.40 -2.77 -15.35
CA ALA A 178 -15.71 -2.58 -15.99
C ALA A 178 -16.06 -1.11 -16.21
N LEU A 179 -15.62 -0.22 -15.29
CA LEU A 179 -15.80 1.22 -15.45
C LEU A 179 -14.96 1.78 -16.60
N GLU A 180 -13.72 1.29 -16.77
CA GLU A 180 -12.86 1.68 -17.91
C GLU A 180 -13.45 1.20 -19.24
N ASP A 181 -13.96 -0.04 -19.30
CA ASP A 181 -14.63 -0.59 -20.49
C ASP A 181 -15.87 0.23 -20.84
N LEU A 182 -16.68 0.60 -19.84
CA LEU A 182 -17.87 1.43 -20.07
C LEU A 182 -17.50 2.82 -20.59
N LYS A 183 -16.44 3.42 -20.07
CA LYS A 183 -15.92 4.70 -20.57
C LYS A 183 -15.52 4.60 -22.03
N LEU A 184 -14.79 3.53 -22.41
CA LEU A 184 -14.37 3.29 -23.77
C LEU A 184 -15.58 3.20 -24.73
N VAL A 185 -16.64 2.49 -24.32
CA VAL A 185 -17.89 2.38 -25.09
C VAL A 185 -18.57 3.73 -25.25
N CYS A 186 -18.64 4.53 -24.18
CA CYS A 186 -19.22 5.87 -24.23
C CYS A 186 -18.42 6.80 -25.15
N ASP A 187 -17.11 6.78 -25.06
CA ASP A 187 -16.22 7.61 -25.89
C ASP A 187 -16.38 7.23 -27.38
N ALA A 188 -16.40 5.93 -27.70
CA ALA A 188 -16.61 5.43 -29.05
C ALA A 188 -17.98 5.84 -29.62
N TYR A 189 -19.04 5.77 -28.79
CA TYR A 189 -20.39 6.19 -29.21
C TYR A 189 -20.48 7.70 -29.46
N ILE A 190 -19.85 8.51 -28.60
CA ILE A 190 -19.77 9.98 -28.80
C ILE A 190 -19.02 10.31 -30.10
N GLU A 191 -17.95 9.57 -30.40
CA GLU A 191 -17.17 9.74 -31.62
C GLU A 191 -17.98 9.37 -32.86
N GLU A 192 -18.79 8.32 -32.80
CA GLU A 192 -19.73 7.94 -33.87
C GLU A 192 -20.80 9.00 -34.09
N LEU A 193 -21.43 9.47 -33.01
CA LEU A 193 -22.42 10.56 -33.08
C LEU A 193 -21.85 11.83 -33.71
N SER A 194 -20.59 12.13 -33.46
CA SER A 194 -19.92 13.32 -34.01
C SER A 194 -19.74 13.28 -35.53
N LYS A 195 -19.81 12.06 -36.16
CA LYS A 195 -19.75 11.90 -37.61
C LYS A 195 -21.13 12.14 -38.27
N ASP A 196 -22.20 11.80 -37.57
CA ASP A 196 -23.56 11.88 -38.09
C ASP A 196 -24.25 13.22 -37.80
N TYR A 197 -23.80 13.98 -36.82
CA TYR A 197 -24.41 15.22 -36.38
C TYR A 197 -23.44 16.40 -36.43
N GLN A 198 -23.95 17.55 -36.87
CA GLN A 198 -23.16 18.80 -36.83
C GLN A 198 -22.90 19.24 -35.39
N SER A 199 -21.63 19.47 -35.08
CA SER A 199 -21.25 20.05 -33.80
C SER A 199 -21.63 21.54 -33.77
N VAL A 200 -22.23 21.95 -32.67
CA VAL A 200 -22.58 23.39 -32.40
C VAL A 200 -21.84 23.90 -31.18
N THR A 201 -21.48 25.14 -31.18
CA THR A 201 -20.76 25.73 -30.05
C THR A 201 -21.66 25.80 -28.82
N ILE A 202 -21.19 25.34 -27.69
CA ILE A 202 -21.95 25.31 -26.44
C ILE A 202 -22.46 26.73 -26.03
N GLY A 203 -21.71 27.78 -26.40
CA GLY A 203 -22.08 29.16 -26.20
C GLY A 203 -23.38 29.59 -26.85
N GLN A 204 -23.95 28.79 -27.82
CA GLN A 204 -25.26 29.04 -28.40
C GLN A 204 -26.40 28.65 -27.46
N PHE A 205 -26.13 27.80 -26.46
CA PHE A 205 -27.13 27.26 -25.54
C PHE A 205 -26.99 27.75 -24.10
N ILE A 206 -25.85 28.34 -23.77
CA ILE A 206 -25.60 28.86 -22.43
C ILE A 206 -25.37 30.36 -22.49
N PHE A 207 -25.99 31.09 -21.55
CA PHE A 207 -25.73 32.48 -21.33
C PHE A 207 -25.36 32.69 -19.87
N GLN A 208 -24.42 33.58 -19.65
CA GLN A 208 -23.98 33.94 -18.31
C GLN A 208 -25.13 34.69 -17.61
N ARG A 209 -25.56 34.14 -16.47
CA ARG A 209 -26.52 34.82 -15.60
C ARG A 209 -25.75 35.50 -14.47
N ASP A 210 -25.53 36.80 -14.60
CA ASP A 210 -24.99 37.64 -13.52
C ASP A 210 -26.08 37.87 -12.46
N LEU A 211 -26.12 36.99 -11.47
CA LEU A 211 -26.84 37.24 -10.22
C LEU A 211 -25.96 38.13 -9.34
N ARG A 212 -26.01 39.44 -9.57
CA ARG A 212 -25.50 40.39 -8.59
C ARG A 212 -26.44 40.40 -7.41
N ASN A 213 -25.92 40.11 -6.23
CA ASN A 213 -26.62 40.35 -4.98
C ASN A 213 -26.69 41.88 -4.84
N ASP A 214 -27.85 42.50 -5.06
CA ASP A 214 -28.04 43.96 -5.01
C ASP A 214 -28.06 44.52 -3.59
N GLY A 215 -27.79 43.67 -2.58
CA GLY A 215 -27.65 44.08 -1.18
C GLY A 215 -28.95 44.55 -0.53
N SER A 216 -30.09 44.38 -1.18
CA SER A 216 -31.39 44.69 -0.58
C SER A 216 -31.83 43.56 0.34
N LEU A 217 -31.32 43.53 1.56
CA LEU A 217 -31.96 42.91 2.70
C LEU A 217 -33.04 43.90 3.21
N GLY A 218 -34.28 43.61 2.85
CA GLY A 218 -35.42 44.20 3.52
C GLY A 218 -35.69 43.55 4.87
#